data_bed4abacbc89123c7529f8c45cf03108
#
_entry.id   bed4abacbc89123c7529f8c45cf03108
#
_cell.length_a   1.000
_cell.length_b   1.000
_cell.length_c   1.000
_cell.angle_alpha   90.00
_cell.angle_beta   90.00
_cell.angle_gamma   90.00
#
_symmetry.space_group_name_H-M   'P 1'
#
loop_
_entity.id
_entity.type
_entity.pdbx_description
1 polymer ?
#
loop_
_entity_poly.entity_id
_entity_poly.type
_entity_poly.pdbx_seq_one_letter_code
_entity_poly.pdbx_strand_id
1 'polypeptide(L)'
;SSPSRGLGDVYKRQHKDVPVGKDENSNKLIKQVGKIPSFSFTPKSHYELGENLEMIDFEQAGKVSGTRFVYLKKKIAQLERAIANFMLDKHTNEFNYTEINPPNLVRDAAAYGTGQLPKFSEDLFKTNTNHWLIPTAEVPLTNLVLDTIVSDKSLPLRYTAWTPCYRSEAGAAGRDTRGMIRQHQFSKVEL
;
A
#
# COMPACT_ATOMS: atom_id res chain seq x y z
N SER A 1 -17.51 28.28 1.14
CA SER A 1 -16.90 28.07 2.48
C SER A 1 -16.10 26.79 2.44
N SER A 2 -14.77 26.90 2.45
CA SER A 2 -13.88 25.74 2.61
C SER A 2 -14.19 25.06 3.93
N PRO A 3 -14.31 23.72 4.00
CA PRO A 3 -14.40 23.05 5.27
C PRO A 3 -13.13 23.38 6.08
N SER A 4 -13.32 23.74 7.34
CA SER A 4 -12.24 24.00 8.29
C SER A 4 -11.35 22.78 8.37
N ARG A 5 -10.16 22.89 7.83
CA ARG A 5 -9.15 21.84 7.87
C ARG A 5 -8.61 21.76 9.30
N GLY A 6 -8.84 20.62 9.97
CA GLY A 6 -8.38 20.42 11.34
C GLY A 6 -6.86 20.49 11.47
N LEU A 7 -6.38 20.90 12.63
CA LEU A 7 -4.98 20.87 13.05
C LEU A 7 -4.47 19.42 13.09
N GLY A 8 -4.14 18.84 11.99
CA GLY A 8 -3.69 17.45 11.89
C GLY A 8 -3.67 16.92 10.47
N ASP A 9 -4.07 17.74 9.51
CA ASP A 9 -3.95 17.37 8.12
C ASP A 9 -2.47 17.40 7.71
N VAL A 10 -1.86 16.22 7.60
CA VAL A 10 -0.54 16.09 7.02
C VAL A 10 -0.67 16.34 5.52
N TYR A 11 -0.33 17.55 5.09
CA TYR A 11 -0.24 17.87 3.68
C TYR A 11 1.10 17.43 3.15
N LYS A 12 1.11 16.52 2.19
CA LYS A 12 2.29 16.34 1.34
C LYS A 12 2.50 17.63 0.56
N ARG A 13 3.68 18.22 0.67
CA ARG A 13 4.05 19.40 -0.13
C ARG A 13 3.95 19.03 -1.60
N GLN A 14 3.18 19.80 -2.36
CA GLN A 14 3.10 19.64 -3.79
C GLN A 14 4.25 20.38 -4.47
N HIS A 15 4.80 19.82 -5.55
CA HIS A 15 5.78 20.54 -6.37
C HIS A 15 5.09 21.75 -7.03
N LYS A 16 5.84 22.83 -7.25
CA LYS A 16 5.31 24.08 -7.84
C LYS A 16 4.64 23.91 -9.21
N ASP A 17 5.03 22.88 -9.94
CA ASP A 17 4.51 22.59 -11.28
C ASP A 17 3.18 21.79 -11.26
N VAL A 18 2.73 21.37 -10.07
CA VAL A 18 1.44 20.70 -9.92
C VAL A 18 0.33 21.73 -10.03
N PRO A 19 -0.62 21.58 -10.98
CA PRO A 19 -1.69 22.55 -11.16
C PRO A 19 -2.60 22.58 -9.93
N VAL A 20 -3.06 23.77 -9.61
CA VAL A 20 -4.12 23.94 -8.60
C VAL A 20 -5.46 23.59 -9.25
N GLY A 21 -6.19 22.66 -8.64
CA GLY A 21 -7.49 22.21 -9.17
C GLY A 21 -8.42 21.75 -8.06
N LYS A 22 -9.70 21.56 -8.43
CA LYS A 22 -10.73 21.08 -7.48
C LYS A 22 -10.73 19.56 -7.34
N ASP A 23 -10.40 18.85 -8.40
CA ASP A 23 -10.45 17.41 -8.53
C ASP A 23 -9.47 16.89 -9.58
N GLU A 24 -9.50 15.60 -9.85
CA GLU A 24 -8.65 14.90 -10.81
C GLU A 24 -8.80 15.39 -12.26
N ASN A 25 -9.91 16.02 -12.64
CA ASN A 25 -10.11 16.56 -13.98
C ASN A 25 -9.21 17.78 -14.25
N SER A 26 -8.68 18.37 -13.20
CA SER A 26 -7.71 19.47 -13.29
C SER A 26 -6.27 18.98 -13.48
N ASN A 27 -6.03 17.66 -13.48
CA ASN A 27 -4.69 17.09 -13.66
C ASN A 27 -4.16 17.36 -15.08
N LYS A 28 -2.89 17.72 -15.17
CA LYS A 28 -2.19 17.94 -16.43
C LYS A 28 -1.48 16.66 -16.86
N LEU A 29 -1.81 16.15 -18.05
CA LEU A 29 -1.05 15.05 -18.64
C LEU A 29 0.37 15.54 -19.00
N ILE A 30 1.37 14.98 -18.35
CA ILE A 30 2.78 15.35 -18.56
C ILE A 30 3.40 14.54 -19.69
N LYS A 31 3.13 13.23 -19.75
CA LYS A 31 3.73 12.33 -20.75
C LYS A 31 2.87 11.11 -20.96
N GLN A 32 2.77 10.69 -22.20
CA GLN A 32 2.21 9.40 -22.58
C GLN A 32 3.29 8.57 -23.28
N VAL A 33 3.47 7.32 -22.87
CA VAL A 33 4.44 6.39 -23.46
C VAL A 33 3.68 5.17 -23.95
N GLY A 34 3.91 4.80 -25.22
CA GLY A 34 3.22 3.70 -25.86
C GLY A 34 1.82 4.07 -26.37
N LYS A 35 1.14 3.07 -26.87
CA LYS A 35 -0.25 3.17 -27.34
C LYS A 35 -1.14 2.28 -26.49
N ILE A 36 -2.32 2.76 -26.15
CA ILE A 36 -3.35 1.92 -25.52
C ILE A 36 -3.73 0.83 -26.53
N PRO A 37 -3.64 -0.45 -26.17
CA PRO A 37 -4.00 -1.52 -27.10
C PRO A 37 -5.49 -1.47 -27.45
N SER A 38 -5.80 -1.71 -28.72
CA SER A 38 -7.16 -1.90 -29.18
C SER A 38 -7.40 -3.40 -29.38
N PHE A 39 -8.45 -3.92 -28.77
CA PHE A 39 -8.82 -5.32 -28.87
C PHE A 39 -10.01 -5.50 -29.80
N SER A 40 -10.02 -6.56 -30.61
CA SER A 40 -11.16 -6.98 -31.43
C SER A 40 -12.24 -7.72 -30.63
N PHE A 41 -12.03 -7.88 -29.32
CA PHE A 41 -12.93 -8.55 -28.38
C PHE A 41 -13.11 -7.69 -27.13
N THR A 42 -14.14 -7.96 -26.34
CA THR A 42 -14.34 -7.30 -25.05
C THR A 42 -13.37 -7.90 -24.01
N PRO A 43 -12.39 -7.11 -23.50
CA PRO A 43 -11.46 -7.62 -22.49
C PRO A 43 -12.19 -7.90 -21.18
N LYS A 44 -11.84 -9.02 -20.54
CA LYS A 44 -12.32 -9.38 -19.21
C LYS A 44 -11.56 -8.64 -18.13
N SER A 45 -12.21 -8.40 -17.01
CA SER A 45 -11.56 -7.86 -15.81
C SER A 45 -10.55 -8.85 -15.20
N HIS A 46 -9.63 -8.34 -14.37
CA HIS A 46 -8.63 -9.19 -13.71
C HIS A 46 -9.25 -10.29 -12.83
N TYR A 47 -10.35 -9.99 -12.15
CA TYR A 47 -11.03 -10.96 -11.32
C TYR A 47 -11.73 -12.04 -12.16
N GLU A 48 -12.40 -11.69 -13.26
CA GLU A 48 -12.98 -12.67 -14.17
C GLU A 48 -11.92 -13.60 -14.78
N LEU A 49 -10.77 -13.06 -15.15
CA LEU A 49 -9.65 -13.87 -15.65
C LEU A 49 -9.12 -14.81 -14.58
N GLY A 50 -8.93 -14.33 -13.37
CA GLY A 50 -8.39 -15.10 -12.26
C GLY A 50 -9.33 -16.21 -11.79
N GLU A 51 -10.62 -15.93 -11.71
CA GLU A 51 -11.67 -16.92 -11.37
C GLU A 51 -11.80 -17.98 -12.46
N ASN A 52 -11.85 -17.59 -13.74
CA ASN A 52 -11.93 -18.53 -14.86
C ASN A 52 -10.72 -19.48 -14.93
N LEU A 53 -9.55 -19.03 -14.51
CA LEU A 53 -8.32 -19.82 -14.40
C LEU A 53 -8.26 -20.63 -13.09
N GLU A 54 -9.23 -20.49 -12.20
CA GLU A 54 -9.25 -21.06 -10.84
C GLU A 54 -7.99 -20.69 -10.03
N MET A 55 -7.47 -19.48 -10.23
CA MET A 55 -6.25 -18.98 -9.58
C MET A 55 -6.52 -17.85 -8.60
N ILE A 56 -7.70 -17.26 -8.64
CA ILE A 56 -8.20 -16.27 -7.67
C ILE A 56 -9.52 -16.81 -7.10
N ASP A 57 -9.72 -16.65 -5.79
CA ASP A 57 -10.90 -17.18 -5.11
C ASP A 57 -11.40 -16.18 -4.05
N PHE A 58 -12.37 -15.41 -4.44
CA PHE A 58 -13.03 -14.45 -3.54
C PHE A 58 -14.13 -15.11 -2.70
N GLU A 59 -14.79 -16.14 -3.22
CA GLU A 59 -15.89 -16.81 -2.52
C GLU A 59 -15.39 -17.48 -1.24
N GLN A 60 -14.32 -18.27 -1.36
CA GLN A 60 -13.74 -18.95 -0.22
C GLN A 60 -13.10 -17.96 0.78
N ALA A 61 -12.48 -16.90 0.28
CA ALA A 61 -11.94 -15.82 1.13
C ALA A 61 -13.07 -15.13 1.90
N GLY A 62 -14.22 -14.90 1.26
CA GLY A 62 -15.42 -14.35 1.89
C GLY A 62 -15.95 -15.21 3.03
N LYS A 63 -15.91 -16.54 2.90
CA LYS A 63 -16.32 -17.47 3.96
C LYS A 63 -15.38 -17.49 5.16
N VAL A 64 -14.07 -17.29 4.90
CA VAL A 64 -13.02 -17.36 5.95
C VAL A 64 -12.79 -16.03 6.65
N SER A 65 -12.76 -14.94 5.88
CA SER A 65 -12.31 -13.63 6.39
C SER A 65 -13.30 -12.48 6.13
N GLY A 66 -14.31 -12.71 5.32
CA GLY A 66 -15.26 -11.67 4.91
C GLY A 66 -14.91 -11.08 3.54
N THR A 67 -15.58 -9.97 3.21
CA THR A 67 -15.37 -9.24 1.96
C THR A 67 -13.99 -8.58 1.92
N ARG A 68 -13.49 -8.25 0.72
CA ARG A 68 -12.19 -7.59 0.48
C ARG A 68 -10.97 -8.40 0.93
N PHE A 69 -11.12 -9.72 1.00
CA PHE A 69 -10.02 -10.67 1.08
C PHE A 69 -10.00 -11.57 -0.16
N VAL A 70 -8.87 -12.18 -0.43
CA VAL A 70 -8.67 -13.02 -1.61
C VAL A 70 -7.73 -14.18 -1.32
N TYR A 71 -7.99 -15.34 -1.91
CA TYR A 71 -6.97 -16.38 -2.06
C TYR A 71 -6.37 -16.31 -3.45
N LEU A 72 -5.06 -16.13 -3.51
CA LEU A 72 -4.25 -16.34 -4.72
C LEU A 72 -3.79 -17.80 -4.72
N LYS A 73 -3.97 -18.48 -5.84
CA LYS A 73 -3.69 -19.92 -5.95
C LYS A 73 -2.77 -20.21 -7.15
N LYS A 74 -2.13 -21.37 -7.13
CA LYS A 74 -1.37 -21.90 -8.27
C LYS A 74 -0.34 -20.90 -8.80
N LYS A 75 -0.36 -20.62 -10.10
CA LYS A 75 0.61 -19.74 -10.78
C LYS A 75 0.50 -18.27 -10.42
N ILE A 76 -0.68 -17.77 -10.06
CA ILE A 76 -0.84 -16.37 -9.61
C ILE A 76 -0.14 -16.16 -8.26
N ALA A 77 -0.26 -17.10 -7.31
CA ALA A 77 0.48 -17.01 -6.05
C ALA A 77 2.01 -17.05 -6.26
N GLN A 78 2.47 -17.86 -7.23
CA GLN A 78 3.89 -17.87 -7.61
C GLN A 78 4.33 -16.56 -8.27
N LEU A 79 3.46 -15.98 -9.10
CA LEU A 79 3.71 -14.70 -9.78
C LEU A 79 3.82 -13.54 -8.77
N GLU A 80 2.93 -13.46 -7.79
CA GLU A 80 3.00 -12.45 -6.72
C GLU A 80 4.36 -12.48 -6.02
N ARG A 81 4.80 -13.67 -5.59
CA ARG A 81 6.11 -13.86 -4.96
C ARG A 81 7.26 -13.51 -5.90
N ALA A 82 7.18 -13.90 -7.17
CA ALA A 82 8.22 -13.61 -8.16
C ALA A 82 8.36 -12.10 -8.41
N ILE A 83 7.25 -11.37 -8.47
CA ILE A 83 7.24 -9.91 -8.62
C ILE A 83 7.84 -9.24 -7.38
N ALA A 84 7.47 -9.69 -6.19
CA ALA A 84 8.01 -9.14 -4.94
C ALA A 84 9.53 -9.35 -4.84
N ASN A 85 10.01 -10.56 -5.14
CA ASN A 85 11.45 -10.85 -5.17
C ASN A 85 12.18 -10.00 -6.21
N PHE A 86 11.62 -9.88 -7.43
CA PHE A 86 12.21 -9.03 -8.47
C PHE A 86 12.34 -7.57 -8.02
N MET A 87 11.31 -7.03 -7.35
CA MET A 87 11.37 -5.67 -6.82
C MET A 87 12.44 -5.51 -5.73
N LEU A 88 12.51 -6.44 -4.77
CA LEU A 88 13.52 -6.41 -3.71
C LEU A 88 14.93 -6.51 -4.28
N ASP A 89 15.18 -7.47 -5.17
CA ASP A 89 16.47 -7.67 -5.82
C ASP A 89 16.90 -6.42 -6.60
N LYS A 90 15.97 -5.79 -7.30
CA LYS A 90 16.24 -4.56 -8.03
C LYS A 90 16.63 -3.41 -7.09
N HIS A 91 15.91 -3.22 -6.00
CA HIS A 91 16.19 -2.14 -5.05
C HIS A 91 17.51 -2.37 -4.31
N THR A 92 17.80 -3.58 -3.91
CA THR A 92 19.03 -3.91 -3.18
C THR A 92 20.26 -3.91 -4.08
N ASN A 93 20.17 -4.50 -5.27
CA ASN A 93 21.33 -4.67 -6.15
C ASN A 93 21.63 -3.44 -7.02
N GLU A 94 20.59 -2.67 -7.44
CA GLU A 94 20.78 -1.55 -8.37
C GLU A 94 20.71 -0.17 -7.68
N PHE A 95 19.97 -0.04 -6.57
CA PHE A 95 19.70 1.26 -5.93
C PHE A 95 20.25 1.41 -4.51
N ASN A 96 21.05 0.44 -4.06
CA ASN A 96 21.70 0.46 -2.73
C ASN A 96 20.72 0.60 -1.55
N TYR A 97 19.56 -0.04 -1.65
CA TYR A 97 18.68 -0.19 -0.50
C TYR A 97 19.12 -1.38 0.36
N THR A 98 18.94 -1.24 1.66
CA THR A 98 19.09 -2.35 2.61
C THR A 98 17.73 -3.01 2.80
N GLU A 99 17.66 -4.31 2.52
CA GLU A 99 16.45 -5.07 2.78
C GLU A 99 16.28 -5.30 4.28
N ILE A 100 15.08 -5.04 4.77
CA ILE A 100 14.67 -5.23 6.16
C ILE A 100 13.44 -6.15 6.19
N ASN A 101 13.42 -7.07 7.13
CA ASN A 101 12.22 -7.83 7.48
C ASN A 101 11.67 -7.31 8.83
N PRO A 102 10.77 -6.32 8.81
CA PRO A 102 10.31 -5.64 10.00
C PRO A 102 9.16 -6.38 10.69
N PRO A 103 8.90 -6.10 11.98
CA PRO A 103 7.69 -6.56 12.65
C PRO A 103 6.43 -5.96 11.99
N ASN A 104 5.39 -6.80 11.86
CA ASN A 104 4.09 -6.40 11.29
C ASN A 104 3.12 -5.84 12.35
N LEU A 105 3.47 -5.96 13.62
CA LEU A 105 2.73 -5.42 14.75
C LEU A 105 3.54 -4.31 15.39
N VAL A 106 2.96 -3.13 15.51
CA VAL A 106 3.63 -1.94 16.05
C VAL A 106 2.86 -1.35 17.23
N ARG A 107 3.55 -0.63 18.09
CA ARG A 107 2.94 0.11 19.22
C ARG A 107 2.43 1.48 18.74
N ASP A 108 1.61 2.11 19.59
CA ASP A 108 1.06 3.45 19.36
C ASP A 108 2.16 4.46 18.96
N ALA A 109 3.29 4.47 19.67
CA ALA A 109 4.38 5.41 19.39
C ALA A 109 4.90 5.35 17.94
N ALA A 110 5.03 4.15 17.38
CA ALA A 110 5.46 3.99 15.99
C ALA A 110 4.40 4.49 14.99
N ALA A 111 3.13 4.23 15.27
CA ALA A 111 2.03 4.70 14.43
C ALA A 111 1.84 6.23 14.52
N TYR A 112 2.11 6.83 15.68
CA TYR A 112 2.17 8.29 15.82
C TYR A 112 3.37 8.89 15.09
N GLY A 113 4.54 8.26 15.20
CA GLY A 113 5.78 8.75 14.59
C GLY A 113 5.72 8.88 13.06
N THR A 114 4.85 8.12 12.41
CA THR A 114 4.62 8.18 10.96
C THR A 114 3.30 8.84 10.57
N GLY A 115 2.60 9.48 11.52
CA GLY A 115 1.36 10.23 11.26
C GLY A 115 0.14 9.37 10.91
N GLN A 116 0.18 8.06 11.20
CA GLN A 116 -0.99 7.19 11.05
C GLN A 116 -2.02 7.49 12.15
N LEU A 117 -1.56 7.72 13.36
CA LEU A 117 -2.39 8.13 14.49
C LEU A 117 -2.21 9.63 14.75
N PRO A 118 -3.26 10.29 15.29
CA PRO A 118 -4.60 9.76 15.57
C PRO A 118 -5.53 9.74 14.35
N LYS A 119 -5.15 10.38 13.24
CA LYS A 119 -6.05 10.72 12.11
C LYS A 119 -6.67 9.49 11.45
N PHE A 120 -5.89 8.44 11.25
CA PHE A 120 -6.30 7.25 10.50
C PHE A 120 -6.59 6.04 11.39
N SER A 121 -6.94 6.28 12.67
CA SER A 121 -7.22 5.19 13.63
C SER A 121 -8.33 4.25 13.16
N GLU A 122 -9.34 4.75 12.44
CA GLU A 122 -10.44 3.96 11.90
C GLU A 122 -10.02 3.10 10.69
N ASP A 123 -8.95 3.50 10.01
CA ASP A 123 -8.38 2.76 8.88
C ASP A 123 -7.37 1.67 9.30
N LEU A 124 -7.06 1.58 10.59
CA LEU A 124 -6.12 0.61 11.14
C LEU A 124 -6.82 -0.54 11.86
N PHE A 125 -6.24 -1.74 11.77
CA PHE A 125 -6.62 -2.86 12.61
C PHE A 125 -5.83 -2.83 13.93
N LYS A 126 -6.55 -2.78 15.05
CA LYS A 126 -5.97 -2.85 16.40
C LYS A 126 -6.21 -4.23 17.02
N THR A 127 -5.19 -4.76 17.69
CA THR A 127 -5.29 -6.00 18.46
C THR A 127 -5.74 -5.73 19.90
N ASN A 128 -6.21 -6.76 20.59
CA ASN A 128 -6.52 -6.70 22.03
C ASN A 128 -5.27 -6.57 22.92
N THR A 129 -4.07 -6.76 22.36
CA THR A 129 -2.78 -6.59 23.04
C THR A 129 -2.17 -5.20 22.85
N ASN A 130 -2.98 -4.22 22.42
CA ASN A 130 -2.56 -2.84 22.16
C ASN A 130 -1.44 -2.70 21.09
N HIS A 131 -1.48 -3.57 20.09
CA HIS A 131 -0.68 -3.42 18.89
C HIS A 131 -1.58 -3.05 17.70
N TRP A 132 -0.96 -2.46 16.70
CA TRP A 132 -1.57 -2.15 15.41
C TRP A 132 -0.94 -3.02 14.35
N LEU A 133 -1.77 -3.60 13.48
CA LEU A 133 -1.29 -4.21 12.24
C LEU A 133 -0.84 -3.11 11.29
N ILE A 134 0.35 -3.23 10.71
CA ILE A 134 0.91 -2.19 9.85
C ILE A 134 0.07 -1.98 8.59
N PRO A 135 -0.29 -0.73 8.24
CA PRO A 135 -0.93 -0.43 6.96
C PRO A 135 0.08 -0.32 5.81
N THR A 136 1.36 -0.25 6.14
CA THR A 136 2.51 -0.08 5.26
C THR A 136 3.79 -0.35 6.02
N ALA A 137 4.81 -0.90 5.37
CA ALA A 137 6.13 -1.09 5.97
C ALA A 137 6.84 0.24 6.29
N GLU A 138 6.40 1.36 5.72
CA GLU A 138 6.88 2.71 6.09
C GLU A 138 6.87 2.91 7.61
N VAL A 139 5.84 2.41 8.31
CA VAL A 139 5.72 2.58 9.77
C VAL A 139 6.90 1.96 10.50
N PRO A 140 7.20 0.65 10.43
CA PRO A 140 8.34 0.08 11.13
C PRO A 140 9.69 0.52 10.55
N LEU A 141 9.80 0.77 9.24
CA LEU A 141 11.07 1.18 8.62
C LEU A 141 11.50 2.58 9.08
N THR A 142 10.61 3.55 9.08
CA THR A 142 10.90 4.90 9.56
C THR A 142 11.27 4.89 11.05
N ASN A 143 10.63 4.03 11.83
CA ASN A 143 10.88 3.90 13.26
C ASN A 143 12.14 3.10 13.62
N LEU A 144 12.94 2.62 12.66
CA LEU A 144 14.27 2.07 12.92
C LEU A 144 15.21 3.10 13.58
N VAL A 145 14.93 4.37 13.39
CA VAL A 145 15.68 5.49 14.00
C VAL A 145 14.87 6.22 15.07
N LEU A 146 13.81 5.60 15.60
CA LEU A 146 13.00 6.16 16.67
C LEU A 146 13.88 6.52 17.86
N ASP A 147 13.74 7.73 18.41
CA ASP A 147 14.50 8.27 19.55
C ASP A 147 16.02 8.19 19.38
N THR A 148 16.50 8.22 18.13
CA THR A 148 17.94 8.10 17.82
C THR A 148 18.44 9.37 17.12
N ILE A 149 19.57 9.88 17.57
CA ILE A 149 20.34 10.91 16.84
C ILE A 149 21.21 10.21 15.81
N VAL A 150 20.88 10.39 14.53
CA VAL A 150 21.59 9.75 13.41
C VAL A 150 22.81 10.59 13.04
N SER A 151 23.98 9.96 12.90
CA SER A 151 25.19 10.63 12.42
C SER A 151 25.10 10.96 10.92
N ASP A 152 25.58 12.12 10.52
CA ASP A 152 25.66 12.53 9.11
C ASP A 152 26.42 11.51 8.24
N LYS A 153 27.42 10.83 8.84
CA LYS A 153 28.23 9.81 8.15
C LYS A 153 27.44 8.55 7.77
N SER A 154 26.30 8.30 8.42
CA SER A 154 25.44 7.15 8.12
C SER A 154 24.32 7.47 7.12
N LEU A 155 24.22 8.70 6.69
CA LEU A 155 23.22 9.15 5.70
C LEU A 155 23.75 9.03 4.27
N PRO A 156 22.88 8.76 3.29
CA PRO A 156 21.46 8.49 3.43
C PRO A 156 21.17 7.05 3.89
N LEU A 157 20.18 6.88 4.76
CA LEU A 157 19.62 5.58 5.09
C LEU A 157 18.55 5.22 4.06
N ARG A 158 18.69 4.08 3.40
CA ARG A 158 17.75 3.57 2.40
C ARG A 158 17.34 2.16 2.76
N TYR A 159 16.05 1.98 3.03
CA TYR A 159 15.50 0.70 3.42
C TYR A 159 14.41 0.26 2.46
N THR A 160 14.29 -1.04 2.25
CA THR A 160 13.19 -1.67 1.51
C THR A 160 12.69 -2.88 2.28
N ALA A 161 11.40 -3.17 2.16
CA ALA A 161 10.79 -4.33 2.78
C ALA A 161 9.63 -4.85 1.95
N TRP A 162 9.43 -6.15 1.95
CA TRP A 162 8.21 -6.80 1.47
C TRP A 162 7.42 -7.30 2.67
N THR A 163 6.24 -6.73 2.88
CA THR A 163 5.37 -7.09 4.02
C THR A 163 3.92 -7.25 3.60
N PRO A 164 3.13 -8.03 4.34
CA PRO A 164 1.68 -7.85 4.34
C PRO A 164 1.36 -6.46 4.91
N CYS A 165 0.32 -5.84 4.37
CA CYS A 165 -0.22 -4.56 4.82
C CYS A 165 -1.71 -4.72 5.09
N TYR A 166 -2.21 -4.02 6.11
CA TYR A 166 -3.57 -4.20 6.61
C TYR A 166 -4.28 -2.84 6.71
N ARG A 167 -5.43 -2.71 6.04
CA ARG A 167 -6.23 -1.49 6.05
C ARG A 167 -7.70 -1.81 6.21
N SER A 168 -8.40 -1.15 7.14
CA SER A 168 -9.84 -1.36 7.31
C SER A 168 -10.66 -0.66 6.23
N GLU A 169 -10.05 0.26 5.45
CA GLU A 169 -10.69 0.96 4.33
C GLU A 169 -12.02 1.63 4.73
N ALA A 170 -12.10 2.18 5.95
CA ALA A 170 -13.32 2.73 6.52
C ALA A 170 -13.91 3.88 5.67
N GLY A 171 -13.04 4.70 5.05
CA GLY A 171 -13.43 5.80 4.20
C GLY A 171 -13.81 5.42 2.75
N ALA A 172 -13.67 4.17 2.37
CA ALA A 172 -13.87 3.72 0.97
C ALA A 172 -15.28 3.18 0.69
N ALA A 173 -16.30 3.68 1.38
CA ALA A 173 -17.69 3.22 1.34
C ALA A 173 -18.17 2.85 -0.08
N GLY A 174 -18.17 1.56 -0.42
CA GLY A 174 -18.71 1.02 -1.66
C GLY A 174 -17.87 1.20 -2.93
N ARG A 175 -16.72 1.90 -2.87
CA ARG A 175 -15.84 2.07 -4.03
C ARG A 175 -14.89 0.87 -4.18
N ASP A 176 -14.70 0.43 -5.44
CA ASP A 176 -13.71 -0.61 -5.80
C ASP A 176 -13.81 -1.89 -4.95
N THR A 177 -15.04 -2.31 -4.66
CA THR A 177 -15.32 -3.48 -3.81
C THR A 177 -15.16 -4.81 -4.55
N ARG A 178 -15.16 -4.80 -5.90
CA ARG A 178 -14.92 -5.98 -6.73
C ARG A 178 -13.46 -6.11 -7.11
N GLY A 179 -12.99 -7.35 -7.09
CA GLY A 179 -11.61 -7.66 -7.46
C GLY A 179 -10.59 -7.29 -6.38
N MET A 180 -9.34 -7.05 -6.79
CA MET A 180 -8.19 -6.84 -5.93
C MET A 180 -7.76 -5.37 -5.79
N ILE A 181 -8.61 -4.40 -6.13
CA ILE A 181 -8.23 -2.98 -6.14
C ILE A 181 -8.11 -2.42 -4.73
N ARG A 182 -9.05 -2.77 -3.84
CA ARG A 182 -9.04 -2.37 -2.42
C ARG A 182 -9.28 -3.57 -1.54
N GLN A 183 -8.26 -3.97 -0.81
CA GLN A 183 -8.28 -5.13 0.06
C GLN A 183 -7.92 -4.75 1.49
N HIS A 184 -8.47 -5.50 2.47
CA HIS A 184 -8.10 -5.37 3.87
C HIS A 184 -6.69 -5.89 4.16
N GLN A 185 -6.23 -6.85 3.37
CA GLN A 185 -4.88 -7.40 3.42
C GLN A 185 -4.31 -7.51 2.02
N PHE A 186 -3.11 -7.02 1.83
CA PHE A 186 -2.37 -7.09 0.57
C PHE A 186 -0.87 -7.07 0.83
N SER A 187 -0.07 -7.53 -0.12
CA SER A 187 1.39 -7.49 -0.04
C SER A 187 1.92 -6.22 -0.71
N LYS A 188 2.97 -5.64 -0.11
CA LYS A 188 3.61 -4.43 -0.65
C LYS A 188 5.12 -4.50 -0.50
N VAL A 189 5.85 -4.14 -1.57
CA VAL A 189 7.26 -3.78 -1.48
C VAL A 189 7.33 -2.27 -1.28
N GLU A 190 7.95 -1.86 -0.19
CA GLU A 190 8.09 -0.46 0.26
C GLU A 190 9.52 0.02 0.11
N LEU A 191 9.70 1.34 -0.11
CA LEU A 191 10.98 2.04 -0.18
C LEU A 191 11.04 3.15 0.85
#